data_d54971757d2042a518701b9e1799b5c8
#
_entry.id   d54971757d2042a518701b9e1799b5c8
#
_cell.length_a   1.000
_cell.length_b   1.000
_cell.length_c   1.000
_cell.angle_alpha   90.00
_cell.angle_beta   90.00
_cell.angle_gamma   90.00
#
_symmetry.space_group_name_H-M   'P 1'
#
loop_
_entity.id
_entity.type
_entity.pdbx_description
1 polymer ?
#
loop_
_entity_poly.entity_id
_entity_poly.type
_entity_poly.pdbx_seq_one_letter_code
_entity_poly.pdbx_strand_id
1 'polypeptide(L)'
;MSDIRHVWIRLPILGCYVFLIGLMPVAQTTGQAEPGEHDGNVVTEWNAIAQNAIVTVGAQPIQRSQLWMTLVHVAIYDAVTSIDGQYEQFKVTPAHLRPASRDAAAIAAAHGILVSLLPSQQASLDAARENSLSAIRDGARKNNGIAIGEEVASRLLEIHDGVIPTVAYTPGLGPGVWQPTPPAFANALLPGFAQVTPFALASASQFRPGPPPALSSSMWTRDFDEVKSFGVATGSLRTPEQTEIGRFYTEHAVAQYSRAFRRYAIENGLDVQKTARFFAMANTAILDSQIACWDAKFHYNFWRPVTAIRAGDTDGNPATAPDAGWIGLAITPPHPEYPAAHGCWTSATARILELFNGTNVVHFALDSAVTGTTHVFETVDDLRAEIINARVYGGMHFRNSVEVGATIGEHVADWVAFGFRARRGQNEEEDRRRR
;
A
#
# COMPACT_ATOMS: atom_id res chain seq x y z
N MET A 1 71.05 -51.35 22.58
CA MET A 1 71.56 -51.07 21.21
C MET A 1 70.39 -50.87 20.28
N SER A 2 69.94 -49.65 20.17
CA SER A 2 69.05 -49.23 19.09
C SER A 2 68.94 -47.72 19.21
N ASP A 3 69.38 -47.08 18.16
CA ASP A 3 69.44 -45.64 17.94
C ASP A 3 67.99 -44.99 17.90
N ILE A 4 67.78 -43.97 18.70
CA ILE A 4 66.61 -43.12 18.60
C ILE A 4 67.05 -41.85 17.88
N ARG A 5 66.63 -41.72 16.61
CA ARG A 5 66.81 -40.49 15.83
C ARG A 5 65.70 -39.50 16.16
N HIS A 6 66.07 -38.36 16.71
CA HIS A 6 65.16 -37.24 16.91
C HIS A 6 64.85 -36.56 15.59
N VAL A 7 63.52 -36.56 15.21
CA VAL A 7 63.05 -35.78 14.13
C VAL A 7 62.48 -34.47 14.69
N TRP A 8 63.08 -33.36 14.29
CA TRP A 8 62.61 -32.00 14.58
C TRP A 8 61.53 -31.61 13.58
N ILE A 9 60.26 -31.49 14.01
CA ILE A 9 59.17 -30.92 13.24
C ILE A 9 59.19 -29.40 13.47
N ARG A 10 59.52 -28.64 12.43
CA ARG A 10 59.35 -27.18 12.42
C ARG A 10 57.89 -26.86 12.18
N LEU A 11 57.22 -26.25 13.14
CA LEU A 11 55.91 -25.60 12.97
C LEU A 11 56.08 -24.25 12.27
N PRO A 12 55.27 -23.91 11.25
CA PRO A 12 55.27 -22.56 10.69
C PRO A 12 54.55 -21.61 11.64
N ILE A 13 55.16 -20.47 11.90
CA ILE A 13 54.61 -19.33 12.62
C ILE A 13 53.47 -18.78 11.80
N LEU A 14 52.22 -18.91 12.28
CA LEU A 14 51.07 -18.20 11.73
C LEU A 14 51.18 -16.73 12.14
N GLY A 15 51.49 -15.87 11.17
CA GLY A 15 51.43 -14.42 11.33
C GLY A 15 49.99 -13.97 11.51
N CYS A 16 49.66 -13.41 12.69
CA CYS A 16 48.45 -12.66 12.92
C CYS A 16 48.44 -11.40 12.05
N TYR A 17 47.74 -11.42 10.94
CA TYR A 17 47.36 -10.18 10.25
C TYR A 17 46.20 -9.54 11.01
N VAL A 18 46.48 -8.50 11.75
CA VAL A 18 45.49 -7.59 12.30
C VAL A 18 44.96 -6.76 11.10
N PHE A 19 43.77 -7.09 10.60
CA PHE A 19 43.03 -6.21 9.71
C PHE A 19 42.53 -5.02 10.52
N LEU A 20 43.19 -3.89 10.42
CA LEU A 20 42.65 -2.58 10.75
C LEU A 20 41.51 -2.29 9.76
N ILE A 21 40.27 -2.58 10.18
CA ILE A 21 39.08 -2.07 9.49
C ILE A 21 39.06 -0.57 9.75
N GLY A 22 39.59 0.19 8.79
CA GLY A 22 39.42 1.63 8.77
C GLY A 22 37.90 1.94 8.63
N LEU A 23 37.31 2.51 9.68
CA LEU A 23 36.03 3.17 9.61
C LEU A 23 36.15 4.33 8.61
N MET A 24 35.79 4.07 7.36
CA MET A 24 35.49 5.16 6.43
C MET A 24 34.21 5.83 6.91
N PRO A 25 34.18 7.16 7.04
CA PRO A 25 32.94 7.85 7.29
C PRO A 25 31.99 7.54 6.12
N VAL A 26 30.85 6.94 6.41
CA VAL A 26 29.71 6.89 5.48
C VAL A 26 29.36 8.34 5.22
N ALA A 27 29.75 8.86 4.07
CA ALA A 27 29.23 10.12 3.58
C ALA A 27 27.71 9.95 3.52
N GLN A 28 26.98 10.66 4.39
CA GLN A 28 25.58 10.91 4.19
C GLN A 28 25.47 11.63 2.86
N THR A 29 25.14 10.90 1.81
CA THR A 29 24.63 11.50 0.59
C THR A 29 23.33 12.16 1.01
N THR A 30 23.37 13.46 1.26
CA THR A 30 22.18 14.31 1.15
C THR A 30 21.64 14.01 -0.23
N GLY A 31 20.49 13.31 -0.26
CA GLY A 31 19.80 12.98 -1.49
C GLY A 31 19.56 14.28 -2.27
N GLN A 32 20.40 14.52 -3.26
CA GLN A 32 20.06 15.46 -4.31
C GLN A 32 18.88 14.85 -5.03
N ALA A 33 17.74 15.56 -5.01
CA ALA A 33 16.58 15.23 -5.82
C ALA A 33 17.04 14.99 -7.27
N GLU A 34 16.68 13.86 -7.84
CA GLU A 34 16.92 13.55 -9.23
C GLU A 34 16.34 14.66 -10.12
N PRO A 35 17.03 15.09 -11.21
CA PRO A 35 16.51 16.10 -12.12
C PRO A 35 15.26 15.56 -12.82
N GLY A 36 14.07 15.99 -12.39
CA GLY A 36 12.76 15.55 -12.90
C GLY A 36 11.63 15.59 -11.86
N GLU A 37 11.93 15.71 -10.58
CA GLU A 37 10.90 15.77 -9.52
C GLU A 37 10.24 17.16 -9.38
N HIS A 38 10.61 18.17 -10.15
CA HIS A 38 10.13 19.55 -9.98
C HIS A 38 8.95 19.94 -10.88
N ASP A 39 8.47 19.08 -11.77
CA ASP A 39 7.32 19.40 -12.65
C ASP A 39 5.95 19.08 -12.03
N GLY A 40 5.90 18.60 -10.80
CA GLY A 40 4.68 18.31 -10.06
C GLY A 40 4.09 19.57 -9.39
N ASN A 41 2.89 19.41 -8.84
CA ASN A 41 2.23 20.44 -8.04
C ASN A 41 2.36 20.16 -6.53
N VAL A 42 1.88 21.10 -5.70
CA VAL A 42 1.94 21.03 -4.25
C VAL A 42 1.36 19.75 -3.64
N VAL A 43 0.41 19.10 -4.31
CA VAL A 43 -0.20 17.83 -3.82
C VAL A 43 0.78 16.67 -4.03
N THR A 44 1.49 16.63 -5.15
CA THR A 44 2.54 15.62 -5.38
C THR A 44 3.72 15.82 -4.45
N GLU A 45 4.12 17.06 -4.19
CA GLU A 45 5.15 17.40 -3.21
C GLU A 45 4.78 16.90 -1.81
N TRP A 46 3.58 17.23 -1.32
CA TRP A 46 3.15 16.82 0.02
C TRP A 46 2.81 15.33 0.11
N ASN A 47 2.51 14.65 -1.00
CA ASN A 47 2.48 13.19 -1.04
C ASN A 47 3.88 12.60 -0.79
N ALA A 48 4.93 13.16 -1.39
CA ALA A 48 6.30 12.70 -1.18
C ALA A 48 6.75 12.94 0.28
N ILE A 49 6.46 14.12 0.84
CA ILE A 49 6.74 14.46 2.24
C ILE A 49 6.01 13.49 3.17
N ALA A 50 4.71 13.25 2.95
CA ALA A 50 3.91 12.33 3.75
C ALA A 50 4.44 10.90 3.68
N GLN A 51 4.75 10.38 2.47
CA GLN A 51 5.36 9.07 2.29
C GLN A 51 6.68 8.95 3.06
N ASN A 52 7.56 9.95 2.95
CA ASN A 52 8.83 9.95 3.67
C ASN A 52 8.62 9.94 5.19
N ALA A 53 7.76 10.84 5.69
CA ALA A 53 7.49 10.97 7.12
C ALA A 53 6.86 9.70 7.71
N ILE A 54 5.90 9.09 7.01
CA ILE A 54 5.13 7.94 7.50
C ILE A 54 5.89 6.63 7.30
N VAL A 55 6.41 6.40 6.09
CA VAL A 55 6.99 5.10 5.71
C VAL A 55 8.47 5.04 5.99
N THR A 56 9.25 6.04 5.53
CA THR A 56 10.71 6.00 5.60
C THR A 56 11.20 6.30 7.00
N VAL A 57 10.81 7.45 7.55
CA VAL A 57 11.26 7.90 8.88
C VAL A 57 10.42 7.28 9.99
N GLY A 58 9.10 7.24 9.81
CA GLY A 58 8.16 6.72 10.80
C GLY A 58 8.10 5.20 10.87
N ALA A 59 8.62 4.50 9.85
CA ALA A 59 8.67 3.02 9.74
C ALA A 59 7.33 2.34 10.08
N GLN A 60 6.21 2.95 9.69
CA GLN A 60 4.88 2.44 10.01
C GLN A 60 4.53 1.21 9.14
N PRO A 61 3.81 0.22 9.68
CA PRO A 61 3.31 -0.90 8.90
C PRO A 61 2.32 -0.43 7.83
N ILE A 62 2.19 -1.21 6.74
CA ILE A 62 1.43 -0.85 5.53
C ILE A 62 0.01 -0.34 5.87
N GLN A 63 -0.72 -1.01 6.75
CA GLN A 63 -2.11 -0.65 7.10
C GLN A 63 -2.21 0.72 7.78
N ARG A 64 -1.30 1.01 8.73
CA ARG A 64 -1.26 2.30 9.38
C ARG A 64 -0.77 3.39 8.44
N SER A 65 0.21 3.08 7.61
CA SER A 65 0.68 4.00 6.58
C SER A 65 -0.44 4.38 5.63
N GLN A 66 -1.25 3.41 5.19
CA GLN A 66 -2.38 3.68 4.30
C GLN A 66 -3.46 4.51 4.97
N LEU A 67 -3.81 4.23 6.23
CA LEU A 67 -4.75 5.04 7.00
C LEU A 67 -4.29 6.50 7.07
N TRP A 68 -3.03 6.73 7.41
CA TRP A 68 -2.47 8.07 7.56
C TRP A 68 -2.32 8.81 6.22
N MET A 69 -1.92 8.12 5.15
CA MET A 69 -1.92 8.69 3.80
C MET A 69 -3.33 9.09 3.35
N THR A 70 -4.34 8.30 3.67
CA THR A 70 -5.73 8.62 3.36
C THR A 70 -6.19 9.88 4.10
N LEU A 71 -5.87 10.02 5.39
CA LEU A 71 -6.14 11.24 6.15
C LEU A 71 -5.52 12.48 5.51
N VAL A 72 -4.24 12.38 5.12
CA VAL A 72 -3.54 13.49 4.44
C VAL A 72 -4.25 13.88 3.15
N HIS A 73 -4.56 12.91 2.28
CA HIS A 73 -5.14 13.23 0.97
C HIS A 73 -6.61 13.63 1.00
N VAL A 74 -7.39 13.10 1.95
CA VAL A 74 -8.76 13.56 2.17
C VAL A 74 -8.77 15.00 2.72
N ALA A 75 -7.86 15.34 3.64
CA ALA A 75 -7.72 16.72 4.14
C ALA A 75 -7.32 17.69 3.01
N ILE A 76 -6.33 17.32 2.18
CA ILE A 76 -5.95 18.12 1.01
C ILE A 76 -7.14 18.32 0.07
N TYR A 77 -7.86 17.25 -0.26
CA TYR A 77 -9.00 17.30 -1.18
C TYR A 77 -10.11 18.21 -0.66
N ASP A 78 -10.54 18.05 0.58
CA ASP A 78 -11.61 18.86 1.14
C ASP A 78 -11.23 20.34 1.24
N ALA A 79 -9.97 20.64 1.62
CA ALA A 79 -9.46 22.01 1.68
C ALA A 79 -9.42 22.66 0.28
N VAL A 80 -8.85 22.00 -0.72
CA VAL A 80 -8.75 22.50 -2.10
C VAL A 80 -10.13 22.66 -2.73
N THR A 81 -10.97 21.64 -2.62
CA THR A 81 -12.31 21.60 -3.22
C THR A 81 -13.26 22.65 -2.62
N SER A 82 -13.07 23.00 -1.32
CA SER A 82 -13.87 24.07 -0.68
C SER A 82 -13.64 25.43 -1.32
N ILE A 83 -12.47 25.65 -1.93
CA ILE A 83 -12.11 26.93 -2.58
C ILE A 83 -12.61 26.96 -4.03
N ASP A 84 -12.44 25.85 -4.76
CA ASP A 84 -12.79 25.77 -6.19
C ASP A 84 -14.28 25.56 -6.46
N GLY A 85 -14.95 24.82 -5.58
CA GLY A 85 -16.38 24.58 -5.69
C GLY A 85 -16.81 23.67 -6.86
N GLN A 86 -15.89 23.04 -7.57
CA GLN A 86 -16.21 22.14 -8.72
C GLN A 86 -16.77 20.79 -8.26
N TYR A 87 -16.29 20.27 -7.13
CA TYR A 87 -16.72 19.00 -6.57
C TYR A 87 -17.33 19.20 -5.19
N GLU A 88 -18.02 18.20 -4.69
CA GLU A 88 -18.51 18.18 -3.31
C GLU A 88 -17.35 17.82 -2.36
N GLN A 89 -17.29 18.44 -1.18
CA GLN A 89 -16.38 18.02 -0.13
C GLN A 89 -16.77 16.62 0.33
N PHE A 90 -15.76 15.81 0.68
CA PHE A 90 -16.01 14.41 1.01
C PHE A 90 -16.33 14.19 2.51
N LYS A 91 -15.56 14.80 3.40
CA LYS A 91 -15.72 14.63 4.85
C LYS A 91 -15.95 15.93 5.59
N VAL A 92 -15.23 16.99 5.23
CA VAL A 92 -15.22 18.25 5.95
C VAL A 92 -15.56 19.41 5.04
N THR A 93 -16.60 20.16 5.39
CA THR A 93 -16.89 21.45 4.75
C THR A 93 -16.48 22.56 5.72
N PRO A 94 -15.45 23.39 5.41
CA PRO A 94 -15.03 24.47 6.30
C PRO A 94 -16.10 25.55 6.46
N ALA A 95 -16.10 26.22 7.62
CA ALA A 95 -17.16 27.14 8.00
C ALA A 95 -17.20 28.44 7.17
N HIS A 96 -16.06 28.91 6.67
CA HIS A 96 -15.92 30.19 5.98
C HIS A 96 -15.22 30.05 4.64
N LEU A 97 -15.98 30.24 3.57
CA LEU A 97 -15.46 30.31 2.19
C LEU A 97 -15.07 31.76 1.88
N ARG A 98 -13.78 32.06 1.78
CA ARG A 98 -13.22 33.36 1.34
C ARG A 98 -12.31 33.11 0.15
N PRO A 99 -12.03 34.12 -0.69
CA PRO A 99 -10.98 33.99 -1.70
C PRO A 99 -9.67 33.54 -1.06
N ALA A 100 -9.18 32.35 -1.44
CA ALA A 100 -8.06 31.68 -0.80
C ALA A 100 -7.09 31.09 -1.82
N SER A 101 -5.87 30.76 -1.41
CA SER A 101 -4.89 30.01 -2.17
C SER A 101 -5.14 28.50 -1.94
N ARG A 102 -5.38 27.76 -3.03
CA ARG A 102 -5.50 26.28 -3.02
C ARG A 102 -4.24 25.63 -2.51
N ASP A 103 -3.09 26.12 -2.99
CA ASP A 103 -1.78 25.57 -2.63
C ASP A 103 -1.52 25.75 -1.13
N ALA A 104 -1.79 26.93 -0.58
CA ALA A 104 -1.64 27.17 0.85
C ALA A 104 -2.60 26.31 1.69
N ALA A 105 -3.82 26.06 1.18
CA ALA A 105 -4.78 25.19 1.84
C ALA A 105 -4.33 23.71 1.83
N ALA A 106 -3.81 23.22 0.70
CA ALA A 106 -3.25 21.87 0.58
C ALA A 106 -2.07 21.65 1.53
N ILE A 107 -1.12 22.60 1.57
CA ILE A 107 0.05 22.59 2.45
C ILE A 107 -0.38 22.52 3.92
N ALA A 108 -1.27 23.43 4.33
CA ALA A 108 -1.69 23.53 5.73
C ALA A 108 -2.51 22.31 6.17
N ALA A 109 -3.36 21.74 5.29
CA ALA A 109 -4.12 20.54 5.56
C ALA A 109 -3.20 19.32 5.76
N ALA A 110 -2.28 19.09 4.83
CA ALA A 110 -1.32 17.98 4.93
C ALA A 110 -0.43 18.10 6.17
N HIS A 111 0.12 19.28 6.43
CA HIS A 111 0.95 19.57 7.60
C HIS A 111 0.18 19.30 8.91
N GLY A 112 -1.05 19.82 9.03
CA GLY A 112 -1.87 19.67 10.24
C GLY A 112 -2.12 18.19 10.58
N ILE A 113 -2.42 17.35 9.58
CA ILE A 113 -2.55 15.90 9.77
C ILE A 113 -1.21 15.28 10.19
N LEU A 114 -0.12 15.57 9.49
CA LEU A 114 1.17 14.93 9.73
C LEU A 114 1.77 15.27 11.09
N VAL A 115 1.71 16.53 11.55
CA VAL A 115 2.26 16.88 12.85
C VAL A 115 1.44 16.31 14.01
N SER A 116 0.14 16.14 13.82
CA SER A 116 -0.72 15.47 14.80
C SER A 116 -0.38 13.97 14.95
N LEU A 117 -0.14 13.29 13.83
CA LEU A 117 0.14 11.86 13.81
C LEU A 117 1.62 11.53 14.13
N LEU A 118 2.53 12.46 13.86
CA LEU A 118 3.98 12.30 13.97
C LEU A 118 4.63 13.46 14.73
N PRO A 119 4.26 13.71 16.00
CA PRO A 119 4.76 14.87 16.76
C PRO A 119 6.29 14.87 16.95
N SER A 120 6.92 13.71 16.90
CA SER A 120 8.39 13.58 16.95
C SER A 120 9.09 14.13 15.70
N GLN A 121 8.38 14.33 14.59
CA GLN A 121 8.90 14.89 13.34
C GLN A 121 8.45 16.34 13.11
N GLN A 122 7.83 17.00 14.11
CA GLN A 122 7.26 18.34 13.98
C GLN A 122 8.26 19.33 13.35
N ALA A 123 9.48 19.41 13.86
CA ALA A 123 10.46 20.40 13.38
C ALA A 123 10.78 20.25 11.87
N SER A 124 10.88 19.02 11.38
CA SER A 124 11.12 18.76 9.94
C SER A 124 9.89 19.04 9.08
N LEU A 125 8.69 18.77 9.60
CA LEU A 125 7.43 19.07 8.92
C LEU A 125 7.13 20.57 8.90
N ASP A 126 7.45 21.31 9.99
CA ASP A 126 7.36 22.77 10.03
C ASP A 126 8.29 23.42 9.00
N ALA A 127 9.54 22.94 8.90
CA ALA A 127 10.49 23.44 7.89
C ALA A 127 10.00 23.17 6.46
N ALA A 128 9.42 21.99 6.20
CA ALA A 128 8.83 21.68 4.89
C ALA A 128 7.66 22.60 4.57
N ARG A 129 6.78 22.87 5.56
CA ARG A 129 5.66 23.81 5.41
C ARG A 129 6.14 25.23 5.08
N GLU A 130 7.12 25.74 5.81
CA GLU A 130 7.71 27.05 5.57
C GLU A 130 8.28 27.14 4.17
N ASN A 131 9.03 26.12 3.74
CA ASN A 131 9.61 26.05 2.40
C ASN A 131 8.53 26.11 1.31
N SER A 132 7.52 25.24 1.38
CA SER A 132 6.43 25.19 0.38
C SER A 132 5.63 26.50 0.38
N LEU A 133 5.33 27.08 1.55
CA LEU A 133 4.61 28.36 1.66
C LEU A 133 5.41 29.55 1.15
N SER A 134 6.75 29.51 1.16
CA SER A 134 7.59 30.61 0.69
C SER A 134 7.41 30.91 -0.79
N ALA A 135 7.04 29.91 -1.60
CA ALA A 135 6.74 30.07 -3.02
C ALA A 135 5.41 30.78 -3.29
N ILE A 136 4.55 30.95 -2.27
CA ILE A 136 3.24 31.57 -2.43
C ILE A 136 3.31 33.03 -2.00
N ARG A 137 2.85 33.95 -2.87
CA ARG A 137 2.83 35.38 -2.58
C ARG A 137 2.06 35.68 -1.29
N ASP A 138 2.66 36.46 -0.40
CA ASP A 138 2.04 36.92 0.84
C ASP A 138 0.77 37.74 0.60
N GLY A 139 -0.19 37.61 1.50
CA GLY A 139 -1.44 38.35 1.47
C GLY A 139 -2.64 37.56 1.98
N ALA A 140 -3.80 38.19 1.92
CA ALA A 140 -5.03 37.63 2.45
C ALA A 140 -5.39 36.25 1.88
N ARG A 141 -5.15 36.01 0.58
CA ARG A 141 -5.46 34.74 -0.05
C ARG A 141 -4.61 33.58 0.51
N LYS A 142 -3.32 33.81 0.75
CA LYS A 142 -2.43 32.84 1.40
C LYS A 142 -2.89 32.53 2.81
N ASN A 143 -3.14 33.58 3.60
CA ASN A 143 -3.59 33.42 4.99
C ASN A 143 -4.95 32.72 5.10
N ASN A 144 -5.89 33.05 4.20
CA ASN A 144 -7.18 32.36 4.14
C ASN A 144 -7.01 30.88 3.77
N GLY A 145 -6.12 30.55 2.81
CA GLY A 145 -5.82 29.16 2.46
C GLY A 145 -5.26 28.38 3.64
N ILE A 146 -4.28 28.94 4.35
CA ILE A 146 -3.72 28.35 5.56
C ILE A 146 -4.83 28.05 6.58
N ALA A 147 -5.67 29.03 6.90
CA ALA A 147 -6.76 28.87 7.87
C ALA A 147 -7.76 27.77 7.46
N ILE A 148 -8.12 27.68 6.16
CA ILE A 148 -8.98 26.62 5.65
C ILE A 148 -8.34 25.25 5.83
N GLY A 149 -7.05 25.10 5.45
CA GLY A 149 -6.34 23.83 5.58
C GLY A 149 -6.23 23.37 7.03
N GLU A 150 -5.91 24.26 7.95
CA GLU A 150 -5.82 24.00 9.39
C GLU A 150 -7.19 23.59 9.98
N GLU A 151 -8.27 24.28 9.60
CA GLU A 151 -9.64 23.93 10.03
C GLU A 151 -10.01 22.52 9.53
N VAL A 152 -9.76 22.22 8.24
CA VAL A 152 -10.09 20.91 7.66
C VAL A 152 -9.30 19.80 8.35
N ALA A 153 -7.99 19.98 8.56
CA ALA A 153 -7.17 18.98 9.24
C ALA A 153 -7.66 18.70 10.67
N SER A 154 -7.94 19.75 11.45
CA SER A 154 -8.45 19.60 12.82
C SER A 154 -9.78 18.83 12.86
N ARG A 155 -10.73 19.23 12.02
CA ARG A 155 -12.07 18.60 12.00
C ARG A 155 -12.04 17.17 11.44
N LEU A 156 -11.14 16.88 10.49
CA LEU A 156 -11.00 15.50 9.98
C LEU A 156 -10.44 14.59 11.08
N LEU A 157 -9.48 15.06 11.88
CA LEU A 157 -8.92 14.30 13.01
C LEU A 157 -9.95 14.06 14.13
N GLU A 158 -10.95 14.93 14.29
CA GLU A 158 -12.09 14.69 15.20
C GLU A 158 -13.00 13.54 14.69
N ILE A 159 -13.09 13.35 13.37
CA ILE A 159 -13.89 12.28 12.75
C ILE A 159 -13.10 10.97 12.71
N HIS A 160 -11.79 11.05 12.39
CA HIS A 160 -10.89 9.92 12.22
C HIS A 160 -9.54 10.24 12.90
N ASP A 161 -9.30 9.67 14.06
CA ASP A 161 -8.10 9.93 14.87
C ASP A 161 -6.82 9.24 14.35
N GLY A 162 -6.91 8.45 13.29
CA GLY A 162 -5.77 7.72 12.73
C GLY A 162 -5.30 6.52 13.57
N VAL A 163 -6.09 6.11 14.56
CA VAL A 163 -5.77 5.01 15.47
C VAL A 163 -6.33 3.68 14.95
N ILE A 164 -5.51 2.64 15.03
CA ILE A 164 -5.95 1.26 14.79
C ILE A 164 -6.20 0.62 16.16
N PRO A 165 -7.44 0.16 16.45
CA PRO A 165 -7.76 -0.49 17.72
C PRO A 165 -6.85 -1.69 18.00
N THR A 166 -6.44 -1.85 19.26
CA THR A 166 -5.74 -3.06 19.70
C THR A 166 -6.75 -4.14 20.03
N VAL A 167 -6.65 -5.27 19.33
CA VAL A 167 -7.54 -6.42 19.50
C VAL A 167 -6.71 -7.65 19.82
N ALA A 168 -7.11 -8.38 20.85
CA ALA A 168 -6.53 -9.68 21.13
C ALA A 168 -6.98 -10.69 20.05
N TYR A 169 -6.03 -11.47 19.56
CA TYR A 169 -6.30 -12.50 18.58
C TYR A 169 -5.57 -13.78 18.96
N THR A 170 -6.30 -14.89 19.01
CA THR A 170 -5.73 -16.23 19.25
C THR A 170 -5.91 -17.04 17.97
N PRO A 171 -4.81 -17.54 17.35
CA PRO A 171 -4.90 -18.43 16.21
C PRO A 171 -5.70 -19.68 16.53
N GLY A 172 -6.50 -20.14 15.58
CA GLY A 172 -7.18 -21.42 15.68
C GLY A 172 -6.26 -22.61 15.42
N LEU A 173 -6.80 -23.80 15.43
CA LEU A 173 -6.08 -25.05 15.16
C LEU A 173 -6.81 -25.87 14.09
N GLY A 174 -6.06 -26.69 13.36
CA GLY A 174 -6.58 -27.65 12.40
C GLY A 174 -6.46 -27.22 10.94
N PRO A 175 -6.85 -28.12 10.02
CA PRO A 175 -6.82 -27.87 8.58
C PRO A 175 -7.70 -26.68 8.19
N GLY A 176 -7.23 -25.88 7.23
CA GLY A 176 -7.93 -24.70 6.77
C GLY A 176 -7.77 -23.47 7.65
N VAL A 177 -7.23 -23.60 8.88
CA VAL A 177 -7.16 -22.52 9.87
C VAL A 177 -5.78 -21.89 9.88
N TRP A 178 -5.72 -20.54 9.84
CA TRP A 178 -4.47 -19.80 9.87
C TRP A 178 -3.75 -19.95 11.22
N GLN A 179 -2.44 -20.11 11.11
CA GLN A 179 -1.49 -20.11 12.20
C GLN A 179 -0.26 -19.25 11.84
N PRO A 180 0.50 -18.77 12.82
CA PRO A 180 1.78 -18.12 12.57
C PRO A 180 2.66 -18.94 11.64
N THR A 181 3.26 -18.27 10.65
CA THR A 181 4.03 -18.91 9.58
C THR A 181 5.53 -18.73 9.75
N PRO A 182 6.35 -19.70 9.27
CA PRO A 182 7.81 -19.55 9.31
C PRO A 182 8.26 -18.37 8.42
N PRO A 183 9.48 -17.82 8.65
CA PRO A 183 10.44 -18.27 9.65
C PRO A 183 10.20 -17.66 11.04
N ALA A 184 9.50 -16.52 11.12
CA ALA A 184 9.40 -15.73 12.37
C ALA A 184 8.29 -16.22 13.32
N PHE A 185 7.30 -16.95 12.83
CA PHE A 185 6.10 -17.35 13.60
C PHE A 185 5.49 -16.16 14.37
N ALA A 186 5.46 -15.00 13.70
CA ALA A 186 4.99 -13.75 14.28
C ALA A 186 3.47 -13.79 14.56
N ASN A 187 3.07 -13.08 15.61
CA ASN A 187 1.66 -12.88 15.93
C ASN A 187 0.92 -12.18 14.78
N ALA A 188 -0.41 -12.32 14.77
CA ALA A 188 -1.25 -11.70 13.75
C ALA A 188 -1.04 -10.17 13.68
N LEU A 189 -0.79 -9.68 12.48
CA LEU A 189 -0.57 -8.25 12.22
C LEU A 189 -1.89 -7.50 12.25
N LEU A 190 -2.02 -6.57 13.21
CA LEU A 190 -3.10 -5.59 13.29
C LEU A 190 -4.52 -6.18 13.12
N PRO A 191 -4.94 -7.18 13.91
CA PRO A 191 -6.30 -7.73 13.78
C PRO A 191 -7.39 -6.68 14.00
N GLY A 192 -7.12 -5.64 14.78
CA GLY A 192 -8.03 -4.50 15.00
C GLY A 192 -8.21 -3.58 13.79
N PHE A 193 -7.47 -3.78 12.70
CA PHE A 193 -7.65 -2.95 11.49
C PHE A 193 -9.04 -3.10 10.85
N ALA A 194 -9.67 -4.27 10.99
CA ALA A 194 -11.08 -4.49 10.63
C ALA A 194 -12.09 -3.64 11.42
N GLN A 195 -11.67 -3.04 12.54
CA GLN A 195 -12.51 -2.18 13.38
C GLN A 195 -12.28 -0.68 13.15
N VAL A 196 -11.35 -0.32 12.28
CA VAL A 196 -11.19 1.07 11.82
C VAL A 196 -12.48 1.47 11.09
N THR A 197 -13.01 2.65 11.43
CA THR A 197 -14.18 3.19 10.73
C THR A 197 -13.81 3.48 9.28
N PRO A 198 -14.50 2.88 8.29
CA PRO A 198 -14.25 3.18 6.89
C PRO A 198 -14.56 4.64 6.53
N PHE A 199 -13.93 5.13 5.49
CA PHE A 199 -14.17 6.50 5.01
C PHE A 199 -15.45 6.60 4.16
N ALA A 200 -15.76 5.62 3.33
CA ALA A 200 -16.94 5.64 2.47
C ALA A 200 -17.92 4.51 2.78
N LEU A 201 -17.42 3.32 3.15
CA LEU A 201 -18.27 2.18 3.42
C LEU A 201 -19.12 2.39 4.69
N ALA A 202 -20.32 1.83 4.71
CA ALA A 202 -21.17 1.83 5.89
C ALA A 202 -20.64 0.90 7.01
N SER A 203 -19.91 -0.15 6.64
CA SER A 203 -19.24 -1.07 7.56
C SER A 203 -18.12 -1.83 6.86
N ALA A 204 -17.16 -2.36 7.64
CA ALA A 204 -16.10 -3.23 7.12
C ALA A 204 -16.65 -4.49 6.41
N SER A 205 -17.82 -4.99 6.80
CA SER A 205 -18.44 -6.18 6.23
C SER A 205 -19.34 -5.92 5.02
N GLN A 206 -19.46 -4.67 4.55
CA GLN A 206 -20.38 -4.31 3.47
C GLN A 206 -20.18 -5.15 2.19
N PHE A 207 -18.94 -5.45 1.84
CA PHE A 207 -18.56 -6.25 0.69
C PHE A 207 -17.83 -7.54 1.08
N ARG A 208 -18.15 -8.10 2.27
CA ARG A 208 -17.57 -9.38 2.69
C ARG A 208 -17.95 -10.47 1.68
N PRO A 209 -16.97 -11.18 1.09
CA PRO A 209 -17.25 -12.22 0.10
C PRO A 209 -17.82 -13.48 0.74
N GLY A 210 -18.20 -14.45 -0.09
CA GLY A 210 -18.44 -15.82 0.37
C GLY A 210 -17.20 -16.48 0.97
N PRO A 211 -17.33 -17.69 1.56
CA PRO A 211 -16.21 -18.39 2.19
C PRO A 211 -15.14 -18.81 1.15
N PRO A 212 -13.90 -19.11 1.60
CA PRO A 212 -12.89 -19.73 0.75
C PRO A 212 -13.37 -21.09 0.23
N PRO A 213 -12.75 -21.62 -0.86
CA PRO A 213 -13.11 -22.92 -1.40
C PRO A 213 -13.05 -24.03 -0.35
N ALA A 214 -14.04 -24.93 -0.36
CA ALA A 214 -14.00 -26.11 0.49
C ALA A 214 -12.77 -26.96 0.19
N LEU A 215 -12.08 -27.48 1.21
CA LEU A 215 -10.83 -28.23 1.05
C LEU A 215 -10.99 -29.51 0.20
N SER A 216 -12.20 -30.05 0.08
CA SER A 216 -12.53 -31.17 -0.78
C SER A 216 -12.88 -30.81 -2.23
N SER A 217 -12.89 -29.50 -2.58
CA SER A 217 -13.30 -29.05 -3.91
C SER A 217 -12.18 -29.12 -4.95
N SER A 218 -12.56 -29.28 -6.22
CA SER A 218 -11.63 -29.22 -7.35
C SER A 218 -10.96 -27.85 -7.50
N MET A 219 -11.63 -26.77 -7.07
CA MET A 219 -11.04 -25.43 -7.04
C MET A 219 -9.88 -25.37 -6.05
N TRP A 220 -10.08 -25.90 -4.84
CA TRP A 220 -9.00 -26.02 -3.85
C TRP A 220 -7.81 -26.80 -4.38
N THR A 221 -8.05 -28.01 -4.95
CA THR A 221 -6.97 -28.84 -5.52
C THR A 221 -6.17 -28.07 -6.57
N ARG A 222 -6.85 -27.43 -7.53
CA ARG A 222 -6.19 -26.67 -8.59
C ARG A 222 -5.33 -25.54 -8.02
N ASP A 223 -5.87 -24.75 -7.12
CA ASP A 223 -5.18 -23.59 -6.54
C ASP A 223 -4.01 -24.02 -5.64
N PHE A 224 -4.17 -25.14 -4.92
CA PHE A 224 -3.10 -25.77 -4.14
C PHE A 224 -1.94 -26.22 -5.04
N ASP A 225 -2.23 -26.96 -6.10
CA ASP A 225 -1.21 -27.49 -7.02
C ASP A 225 -0.51 -26.35 -7.78
N GLU A 226 -1.25 -25.32 -8.17
CA GLU A 226 -0.69 -24.15 -8.84
C GLU A 226 0.32 -23.44 -7.94
N VAL A 227 -0.06 -23.05 -6.71
CA VAL A 227 0.86 -22.35 -5.84
C VAL A 227 2.00 -23.23 -5.36
N LYS A 228 1.77 -24.55 -5.18
CA LYS A 228 2.81 -25.50 -4.85
C LYS A 228 3.89 -25.57 -5.93
N SER A 229 3.50 -25.56 -7.20
CA SER A 229 4.40 -25.68 -8.35
C SER A 229 5.08 -24.34 -8.72
N PHE A 230 4.32 -23.26 -8.74
CA PHE A 230 4.81 -21.95 -9.15
C PHE A 230 5.29 -21.08 -7.99
N GLY A 231 4.76 -21.26 -6.77
CA GLY A 231 5.08 -20.45 -5.59
C GLY A 231 6.36 -20.84 -4.86
N VAL A 232 6.91 -22.04 -5.09
CA VAL A 232 8.06 -22.56 -4.34
C VAL A 232 9.35 -21.77 -4.62
N ALA A 233 10.20 -21.61 -3.59
CA ALA A 233 11.43 -20.82 -3.68
C ALA A 233 12.47 -21.42 -4.63
N THR A 234 12.61 -22.76 -4.66
CA THR A 234 13.59 -23.51 -5.47
C THR A 234 12.91 -24.66 -6.21
N GLY A 235 13.38 -24.95 -7.42
CA GLY A 235 12.77 -26.02 -8.23
C GLY A 235 11.39 -25.66 -8.80
N SER A 236 11.05 -24.39 -8.84
CA SER A 236 9.77 -23.90 -9.36
C SER A 236 9.66 -24.05 -10.87
N LEU A 237 8.42 -24.14 -11.35
CA LEU A 237 8.10 -24.07 -12.78
C LEU A 237 8.10 -22.63 -13.34
N ARG A 238 8.31 -21.61 -12.51
CA ARG A 238 8.38 -20.20 -12.94
C ARG A 238 9.52 -19.95 -13.91
N THR A 239 9.27 -19.08 -14.90
CA THR A 239 10.31 -18.42 -15.68
C THR A 239 11.06 -17.36 -14.83
N PRO A 240 12.24 -16.87 -15.28
CA PRO A 240 12.90 -15.73 -14.62
C PRO A 240 12.00 -14.49 -14.50
N GLU A 241 11.23 -14.17 -15.53
CA GLU A 241 10.27 -13.07 -15.54
C GLU A 241 9.16 -13.26 -14.49
N GLN A 242 8.55 -14.45 -14.43
CA GLN A 242 7.56 -14.77 -13.40
C GLN A 242 8.15 -14.72 -11.98
N THR A 243 9.44 -15.00 -11.84
CA THR A 243 10.14 -14.86 -10.55
C THR A 243 10.34 -13.40 -10.20
N GLU A 244 10.64 -12.56 -11.17
CA GLU A 244 10.73 -11.11 -11.01
C GLU A 244 9.37 -10.54 -10.62
N ILE A 245 8.28 -10.83 -11.35
CA ILE A 245 6.91 -10.44 -11.02
C ILE A 245 6.52 -10.86 -9.59
N GLY A 246 6.88 -12.08 -9.17
CA GLY A 246 6.61 -12.57 -7.81
C GLY A 246 7.30 -11.77 -6.70
N ARG A 247 8.44 -11.13 -6.99
CA ARG A 247 9.21 -10.28 -6.08
C ARG A 247 8.82 -8.81 -6.17
N PHE A 248 8.38 -8.35 -7.32
CA PHE A 248 8.07 -6.96 -7.63
C PHE A 248 7.13 -6.31 -6.60
N TYR A 249 6.09 -7.03 -6.19
CA TYR A 249 5.10 -6.57 -5.22
C TYR A 249 5.42 -6.96 -3.76
N THR A 250 6.69 -7.14 -3.43
CA THR A 250 7.11 -7.38 -2.03
C THR A 250 7.62 -6.12 -1.35
N GLU A 251 7.70 -5.02 -2.08
CA GLU A 251 7.98 -3.70 -1.54
C GLU A 251 6.85 -3.22 -0.61
N HIS A 252 7.15 -2.20 0.21
CA HIS A 252 6.13 -1.50 1.01
C HIS A 252 5.11 -0.82 0.08
N ALA A 253 3.89 -1.37 0.00
CA ALA A 253 2.90 -0.99 -1.01
C ALA A 253 2.60 0.52 -1.03
N VAL A 254 2.53 1.20 0.14
CA VAL A 254 2.31 2.66 0.18
C VAL A 254 3.43 3.43 -0.51
N ALA A 255 4.69 3.03 -0.32
CA ALA A 255 5.82 3.68 -0.97
C ALA A 255 5.76 3.47 -2.50
N GLN A 256 5.53 2.23 -2.92
CA GLN A 256 5.45 1.84 -4.32
C GLN A 256 4.34 2.61 -5.06
N TYR A 257 3.11 2.57 -4.55
CA TYR A 257 1.97 3.22 -5.20
C TYR A 257 1.99 4.75 -5.08
N SER A 258 2.55 5.33 -4.01
CA SER A 258 2.71 6.79 -3.90
C SER A 258 3.63 7.34 -5.00
N ARG A 259 4.74 6.65 -5.32
CA ARG A 259 5.60 7.03 -6.45
C ARG A 259 4.86 6.94 -7.78
N ALA A 260 4.12 5.86 -8.00
CA ALA A 260 3.32 5.69 -9.20
C ALA A 260 2.23 6.76 -9.37
N PHE A 261 1.54 7.13 -8.30
CA PHE A 261 0.53 8.20 -8.33
C PHE A 261 1.12 9.56 -8.65
N ARG A 262 2.29 9.89 -8.07
CA ARG A 262 3.00 11.14 -8.43
C ARG A 262 3.40 11.15 -9.89
N ARG A 263 4.02 10.07 -10.38
CA ARG A 263 4.36 9.91 -11.80
C ARG A 263 3.15 10.09 -12.70
N TYR A 264 2.07 9.38 -12.41
CA TYR A 264 0.83 9.47 -13.17
C TYR A 264 0.26 10.89 -13.20
N ALA A 265 0.25 11.60 -12.06
CA ALA A 265 -0.24 12.98 -12.01
C ALA A 265 0.61 13.94 -12.86
N ILE A 266 1.93 13.78 -12.83
CA ILE A 266 2.89 14.59 -13.59
C ILE A 266 2.76 14.29 -15.09
N GLU A 267 2.82 13.04 -15.49
CA GLU A 267 2.76 12.61 -16.91
C GLU A 267 1.44 13.00 -17.59
N ASN A 268 0.34 13.04 -16.81
CA ASN A 268 -0.98 13.45 -17.31
C ASN A 268 -1.29 14.94 -17.09
N GLY A 269 -0.33 15.75 -16.60
CA GLY A 269 -0.48 17.20 -16.43
C GLY A 269 -1.64 17.57 -15.51
N LEU A 270 -1.89 16.79 -14.44
CA LEU A 270 -2.99 17.05 -13.53
C LEU A 270 -2.71 18.33 -12.72
N ASP A 271 -3.66 19.27 -12.74
CA ASP A 271 -3.63 20.45 -11.89
C ASP A 271 -3.86 20.07 -10.40
N VAL A 272 -3.69 21.05 -9.51
CA VAL A 272 -3.85 20.86 -8.04
C VAL A 272 -5.19 20.23 -7.69
N GLN A 273 -6.29 20.68 -8.32
CA GLN A 273 -7.64 20.16 -8.05
C GLN A 273 -7.81 18.71 -8.48
N LYS A 274 -7.37 18.38 -9.69
CA LYS A 274 -7.47 17.02 -10.24
C LYS A 274 -6.54 16.08 -9.49
N THR A 275 -5.32 16.52 -9.13
CA THR A 275 -4.38 15.72 -8.35
C THR A 275 -4.94 15.43 -6.96
N ALA A 276 -5.48 16.45 -6.27
CA ALA A 276 -6.11 16.29 -4.97
C ALA A 276 -7.28 15.28 -5.02
N ARG A 277 -8.14 15.40 -6.05
CA ARG A 277 -9.26 14.47 -6.26
C ARG A 277 -8.78 13.04 -6.52
N PHE A 278 -7.85 12.84 -7.45
CA PHE A 278 -7.32 11.52 -7.79
C PHE A 278 -6.69 10.85 -6.57
N PHE A 279 -5.82 11.56 -5.84
CA PHE A 279 -5.14 10.98 -4.69
C PHE A 279 -6.10 10.66 -3.53
N ALA A 280 -7.08 11.52 -3.27
CA ALA A 280 -8.09 11.25 -2.25
C ALA A 280 -8.96 10.04 -2.63
N MET A 281 -9.43 9.95 -3.88
CA MET A 281 -10.18 8.79 -4.38
C MET A 281 -9.38 7.50 -4.26
N ALA A 282 -8.13 7.48 -4.75
CA ALA A 282 -7.29 6.31 -4.76
C ALA A 282 -6.96 5.84 -3.33
N ASN A 283 -6.50 6.76 -2.46
CA ASN A 283 -6.17 6.40 -1.08
C ASN A 283 -7.39 5.95 -0.28
N THR A 284 -8.56 6.57 -0.48
CA THR A 284 -9.80 6.15 0.19
C THR A 284 -10.25 4.75 -0.28
N ALA A 285 -10.23 4.50 -1.60
CA ALA A 285 -10.61 3.20 -2.14
C ALA A 285 -9.67 2.08 -1.67
N ILE A 286 -8.37 2.35 -1.64
CA ILE A 286 -7.38 1.42 -1.10
C ILE A 286 -7.65 1.16 0.38
N LEU A 287 -7.79 2.19 1.21
CA LEU A 287 -8.01 2.03 2.64
C LEU A 287 -9.27 1.22 2.94
N ASP A 288 -10.41 1.63 2.38
CA ASP A 288 -11.69 0.97 2.63
C ASP A 288 -11.69 -0.47 2.11
N SER A 289 -11.02 -0.75 0.96
CA SER A 289 -10.84 -2.12 0.48
C SER A 289 -9.95 -2.96 1.40
N GLN A 290 -8.93 -2.37 2.02
CA GLN A 290 -8.10 -3.05 3.01
C GLN A 290 -8.86 -3.30 4.31
N ILE A 291 -9.70 -2.39 4.76
CA ILE A 291 -10.58 -2.60 5.93
C ILE A 291 -11.54 -3.75 5.66
N ALA A 292 -12.21 -3.78 4.52
CA ALA A 292 -13.10 -4.86 4.11
C ALA A 292 -12.35 -6.21 3.96
N CYS A 293 -11.13 -6.15 3.41
CA CYS A 293 -10.26 -7.31 3.30
C CYS A 293 -9.88 -7.87 4.69
N TRP A 294 -9.51 -7.01 5.65
CA TRP A 294 -9.18 -7.42 7.03
C TRP A 294 -10.38 -8.01 7.77
N ASP A 295 -11.57 -7.44 7.58
CA ASP A 295 -12.80 -8.02 8.09
C ASP A 295 -12.98 -9.47 7.61
N ALA A 296 -12.91 -9.69 6.31
CA ALA A 296 -13.04 -11.02 5.72
C ALA A 296 -11.89 -11.97 6.16
N LYS A 297 -10.64 -11.48 6.23
CA LYS A 297 -9.48 -12.29 6.68
C LYS A 297 -9.68 -12.87 8.07
N PHE A 298 -10.06 -12.05 9.04
CA PHE A 298 -10.24 -12.48 10.41
C PHE A 298 -11.59 -13.17 10.66
N HIS A 299 -12.57 -12.97 9.77
CA HIS A 299 -13.82 -13.72 9.77
C HIS A 299 -13.62 -15.17 9.32
N TYR A 300 -12.90 -15.39 8.18
CA TYR A 300 -12.70 -16.73 7.62
C TYR A 300 -11.47 -17.44 8.18
N ASN A 301 -10.47 -16.69 8.62
CA ASN A 301 -9.27 -17.19 9.28
C ASN A 301 -8.54 -18.30 8.50
N PHE A 302 -8.42 -18.15 7.18
CA PHE A 302 -7.93 -19.21 6.29
C PHE A 302 -6.40 -19.30 6.28
N TRP A 303 -5.87 -20.52 6.22
CA TRP A 303 -4.45 -20.82 6.27
C TRP A 303 -3.67 -20.40 5.03
N ARG A 304 -2.35 -20.20 5.21
CA ARG A 304 -1.43 -19.80 4.14
C ARG A 304 -0.92 -20.99 3.33
N PRO A 305 -0.48 -20.79 2.05
CA PRO A 305 0.10 -21.85 1.23
C PRO A 305 1.21 -22.62 1.94
N VAL A 306 2.13 -21.94 2.66
CA VAL A 306 3.22 -22.61 3.38
C VAL A 306 2.71 -23.58 4.46
N THR A 307 1.61 -23.28 5.12
CA THR A 307 1.00 -24.18 6.10
C THR A 307 0.23 -25.29 5.40
N ALA A 308 -0.60 -24.96 4.43
CA ALA A 308 -1.45 -25.90 3.71
C ALA A 308 -0.62 -26.95 2.95
N ILE A 309 0.42 -26.52 2.22
CA ILE A 309 1.22 -27.43 1.40
C ILE A 309 2.06 -28.37 2.28
N ARG A 310 2.57 -27.88 3.42
CA ARG A 310 3.31 -28.75 4.36
C ARG A 310 2.43 -29.77 5.04
N ALA A 311 1.15 -29.50 5.18
CA ALA A 311 0.16 -30.33 5.86
C ALA A 311 -0.93 -30.83 4.92
N GLY A 312 -0.64 -31.00 3.62
CA GLY A 312 -1.63 -31.36 2.60
C GLY A 312 -2.33 -32.72 2.85
N ASP A 313 -1.72 -33.60 3.62
CA ASP A 313 -2.32 -34.86 4.05
C ASP A 313 -3.37 -34.74 5.17
N THR A 314 -3.54 -33.54 5.72
CA THR A 314 -4.47 -33.29 6.83
C THR A 314 -5.81 -32.66 6.38
N ASP A 315 -5.92 -32.17 5.15
CA ASP A 315 -7.10 -31.45 4.65
C ASP A 315 -8.25 -32.37 4.22
N GLY A 316 -8.03 -33.68 4.25
CA GLY A 316 -9.01 -34.68 3.86
C GLY A 316 -9.21 -34.81 2.34
N ASN A 317 -8.38 -34.18 1.53
CA ASN A 317 -8.44 -34.25 0.08
C ASN A 317 -7.28 -35.12 -0.44
N PRO A 318 -7.55 -36.31 -1.00
CA PRO A 318 -6.50 -37.20 -1.48
C PRO A 318 -5.72 -36.66 -2.70
N ALA A 319 -6.18 -35.57 -3.32
CA ALA A 319 -5.51 -34.94 -4.46
C ALA A 319 -4.48 -33.92 -4.05
N THR A 320 -4.43 -33.48 -2.78
CA THR A 320 -3.49 -32.48 -2.26
C THR A 320 -2.31 -33.17 -1.57
N ALA A 321 -1.29 -33.54 -2.30
CA ALA A 321 -0.11 -34.19 -1.73
C ALA A 321 0.77 -33.21 -0.94
N PRO A 322 1.19 -33.55 0.31
CA PRO A 322 2.03 -32.67 1.13
C PRO A 322 3.45 -32.53 0.57
N ASP A 323 4.10 -31.41 0.97
CA ASP A 323 5.54 -31.20 0.84
C ASP A 323 6.04 -30.51 2.14
N ALA A 324 6.56 -31.30 3.06
CA ALA A 324 7.00 -30.79 4.37
C ALA A 324 8.15 -29.77 4.27
N GLY A 325 8.92 -29.78 3.18
CA GLY A 325 10.03 -28.86 2.94
C GLY A 325 9.63 -27.59 2.17
N TRP A 326 8.38 -27.47 1.75
CA TRP A 326 7.96 -26.35 0.89
C TRP A 326 8.15 -24.97 1.57
N ILE A 327 8.76 -24.05 0.81
CA ILE A 327 9.00 -22.67 1.21
C ILE A 327 8.60 -21.78 0.02
N GLY A 328 7.81 -20.73 0.25
CA GLY A 328 7.44 -19.75 -0.77
C GLY A 328 8.62 -18.89 -1.21
N LEU A 329 8.54 -18.34 -2.44
CA LEU A 329 9.53 -17.40 -2.97
C LEU A 329 9.66 -16.16 -2.08
N ALA A 330 8.55 -15.65 -1.59
CA ALA A 330 8.50 -14.47 -0.73
C ALA A 330 8.10 -14.83 0.71
N ILE A 331 8.49 -13.99 1.66
CA ILE A 331 8.11 -14.14 3.07
C ILE A 331 6.61 -13.97 3.21
N THR A 332 5.96 -14.92 3.87
CA THR A 332 4.52 -14.88 4.13
C THR A 332 4.19 -13.85 5.21
N PRO A 333 3.35 -12.84 4.93
CA PRO A 333 2.94 -11.87 5.95
C PRO A 333 2.12 -12.52 7.07
N PRO A 334 2.27 -12.07 8.33
CA PRO A 334 1.62 -12.72 9.49
C PRO A 334 0.16 -12.30 9.66
N HIS A 335 -0.69 -12.74 8.77
CA HIS A 335 -2.16 -12.57 8.85
C HIS A 335 -2.86 -13.62 7.98
N PRO A 336 -4.17 -13.92 8.22
CA PRO A 336 -4.91 -14.91 7.45
C PRO A 336 -4.85 -14.69 5.94
N GLU A 337 -4.97 -15.79 5.20
CA GLU A 337 -4.71 -15.82 3.77
C GLU A 337 -5.80 -15.12 2.96
N TYR A 338 -7.08 -15.49 3.17
CA TYR A 338 -8.23 -15.17 2.34
C TYR A 338 -9.07 -14.01 2.87
N PRO A 339 -9.46 -13.06 2.00
CA PRO A 339 -9.00 -12.80 0.63
C PRO A 339 -7.62 -12.14 0.58
N ALA A 340 -6.95 -12.08 -0.59
CA ALA A 340 -5.61 -11.51 -0.70
C ALA A 340 -5.62 -9.98 -0.67
N ALA A 341 -4.88 -9.38 0.26
CA ALA A 341 -4.84 -7.93 0.45
C ALA A 341 -4.33 -7.17 -0.79
N HIS A 342 -3.35 -7.68 -1.52
CA HIS A 342 -2.86 -7.06 -2.74
C HIS A 342 -3.88 -7.11 -3.88
N GLY A 343 -4.72 -8.15 -3.95
CA GLY A 343 -5.88 -8.17 -4.86
C GLY A 343 -6.82 -6.99 -4.60
N CYS A 344 -7.20 -6.77 -3.34
CA CYS A 344 -8.04 -5.63 -2.94
C CYS A 344 -7.37 -4.29 -3.28
N TRP A 345 -6.09 -4.11 -2.92
CA TRP A 345 -5.32 -2.88 -3.12
C TRP A 345 -5.21 -2.49 -4.60
N THR A 346 -4.65 -3.40 -5.38
CA THR A 346 -4.33 -3.13 -6.79
C THR A 346 -5.59 -2.95 -7.63
N SER A 347 -6.63 -3.77 -7.38
CA SER A 347 -7.87 -3.67 -8.14
C SER A 347 -8.69 -2.44 -7.75
N ALA A 348 -8.64 -2.00 -6.48
CA ALA A 348 -9.19 -0.69 -6.10
C ALA A 348 -8.49 0.45 -6.84
N THR A 349 -7.15 0.43 -6.91
CA THR A 349 -6.37 1.40 -7.69
C THR A 349 -6.74 1.37 -9.17
N ALA A 350 -6.75 0.19 -9.78
CA ALA A 350 -7.11 -0.01 -11.18
C ALA A 350 -8.50 0.54 -11.50
N ARG A 351 -9.48 0.25 -10.65
CA ARG A 351 -10.85 0.74 -10.84
C ARG A 351 -10.96 2.27 -10.68
N ILE A 352 -10.23 2.87 -9.73
CA ILE A 352 -10.19 4.34 -9.60
C ILE A 352 -9.54 4.98 -10.82
N LEU A 353 -8.46 4.44 -11.37
CA LEU A 353 -7.85 4.92 -12.61
C LEU A 353 -8.85 4.89 -13.77
N GLU A 354 -9.57 3.79 -13.93
CA GLU A 354 -10.62 3.65 -14.95
C GLU A 354 -11.75 4.67 -14.77
N LEU A 355 -12.27 4.83 -13.57
CA LEU A 355 -13.35 5.79 -13.26
C LEU A 355 -12.90 7.25 -13.40
N PHE A 356 -11.64 7.54 -13.05
CA PHE A 356 -11.08 8.87 -13.16
C PHE A 356 -10.85 9.29 -14.62
N ASN A 357 -10.40 8.36 -15.48
CA ASN A 357 -10.14 8.59 -16.90
C ASN A 357 -11.39 8.42 -17.78
N GLY A 358 -12.38 7.67 -17.32
CA GLY A 358 -13.54 7.27 -18.12
C GLY A 358 -13.23 6.20 -19.17
N THR A 359 -12.08 5.51 -19.05
CA THR A 359 -11.62 4.46 -19.96
C THR A 359 -10.70 3.48 -19.19
N ASN A 360 -10.59 2.24 -19.68
CA ASN A 360 -9.66 1.25 -19.15
C ASN A 360 -8.20 1.43 -19.63
N VAL A 361 -7.96 2.29 -20.62
CA VAL A 361 -6.61 2.64 -21.10
C VAL A 361 -6.02 3.71 -20.18
N VAL A 362 -4.88 3.43 -19.57
CA VAL A 362 -4.37 4.25 -18.44
C VAL A 362 -2.90 4.65 -18.54
N HIS A 363 -2.05 3.92 -19.27
CA HIS A 363 -0.59 4.12 -19.31
C HIS A 363 0.01 4.33 -17.92
N PHE A 364 -0.22 3.37 -17.03
CA PHE A 364 0.18 3.47 -15.64
C PHE A 364 1.51 2.76 -15.40
N ALA A 365 2.51 3.47 -14.92
CA ALA A 365 3.82 2.92 -14.59
C ALA A 365 3.98 2.70 -13.08
N LEU A 366 4.37 1.49 -12.70
CA LEU A 366 4.68 1.08 -11.33
C LEU A 366 6.14 0.63 -11.29
N ASP A 367 6.93 1.14 -10.37
CA ASP A 367 8.32 0.74 -10.14
C ASP A 367 8.46 -0.04 -8.83
N SER A 368 9.50 -0.85 -8.72
CA SER A 368 9.81 -1.58 -7.49
C SER A 368 11.28 -1.36 -7.08
N ALA A 369 11.46 -0.87 -5.86
CA ALA A 369 12.80 -0.76 -5.27
C ALA A 369 13.41 -2.13 -4.90
N VAL A 370 12.59 -3.19 -4.86
CA VAL A 370 13.05 -4.56 -4.57
C VAL A 370 13.69 -5.22 -5.79
N THR A 371 13.11 -5.04 -6.97
CA THR A 371 13.61 -5.62 -8.22
C THR A 371 14.45 -4.63 -9.02
N GLY A 372 14.27 -3.32 -8.79
CA GLY A 372 14.92 -2.25 -9.55
C GLY A 372 14.34 -2.11 -10.96
N THR A 373 13.13 -2.63 -11.20
CA THR A 373 12.43 -2.61 -12.49
C THR A 373 11.21 -1.70 -12.44
N THR A 374 10.71 -1.35 -13.63
CA THR A 374 9.46 -0.60 -13.82
C THR A 374 8.56 -1.38 -14.77
N HIS A 375 7.33 -1.65 -14.36
CA HIS A 375 6.29 -2.23 -15.21
C HIS A 375 5.35 -1.12 -15.69
N VAL A 376 5.03 -1.14 -16.98
CA VAL A 376 4.11 -0.20 -17.61
C VAL A 376 2.87 -0.95 -18.05
N PHE A 377 1.72 -0.49 -17.60
CA PHE A 377 0.42 -1.08 -17.87
C PHE A 377 -0.35 -0.17 -18.82
N GLU A 378 -0.67 -0.68 -20.01
CA GLU A 378 -1.47 0.04 -21.00
C GLU A 378 -2.95 0.09 -20.60
N THR A 379 -3.41 -0.94 -19.90
CA THR A 379 -4.79 -1.05 -19.42
C THR A 379 -4.84 -1.40 -17.93
N VAL A 380 -5.96 -1.08 -17.28
CA VAL A 380 -6.21 -1.50 -15.89
C VAL A 380 -6.33 -3.02 -15.77
N ASP A 381 -6.71 -3.70 -16.84
CA ASP A 381 -6.84 -5.15 -16.86
C ASP A 381 -5.47 -5.84 -16.83
N ASP A 382 -4.45 -5.26 -17.50
CA ASP A 382 -3.06 -5.73 -17.41
C ASP A 382 -2.54 -5.65 -15.98
N LEU A 383 -2.79 -4.54 -15.30
CA LEU A 383 -2.41 -4.36 -13.88
C LEU A 383 -3.10 -5.38 -12.98
N ARG A 384 -4.40 -5.65 -13.19
CA ARG A 384 -5.16 -6.67 -12.44
C ARG A 384 -4.62 -8.07 -12.70
N ALA A 385 -4.36 -8.42 -13.95
CA ALA A 385 -3.86 -9.73 -14.32
C ALA A 385 -2.48 -10.00 -13.70
N GLU A 386 -1.59 -9.01 -13.70
CA GLU A 386 -0.26 -9.17 -13.14
C GLU A 386 -0.29 -9.36 -11.63
N ILE A 387 -1.08 -8.59 -10.88
CA ILE A 387 -1.15 -8.76 -9.41
C ILE A 387 -1.70 -10.14 -9.02
N ILE A 388 -2.67 -10.68 -9.76
CA ILE A 388 -3.20 -12.03 -9.50
C ILE A 388 -2.06 -13.05 -9.62
N ASN A 389 -1.29 -12.99 -10.68
CA ASN A 389 -0.16 -13.89 -10.93
C ASN A 389 0.99 -13.66 -9.92
N ALA A 390 1.32 -12.42 -9.61
CA ALA A 390 2.40 -12.06 -8.69
C ALA A 390 2.25 -12.73 -7.31
N ARG A 391 1.02 -12.83 -6.80
CA ARG A 391 0.77 -13.41 -5.46
C ARG A 391 0.90 -14.94 -5.46
N VAL A 392 0.53 -15.59 -6.55
CA VAL A 392 0.74 -17.03 -6.77
C VAL A 392 2.24 -17.31 -6.93
N TYR A 393 2.93 -16.56 -7.80
CA TYR A 393 4.37 -16.69 -8.03
C TYR A 393 5.20 -16.40 -6.76
N GLY A 394 4.76 -15.48 -5.94
CA GLY A 394 5.35 -15.21 -4.63
C GLY A 394 5.16 -16.34 -3.60
N GLY A 395 4.25 -17.27 -3.85
CA GLY A 395 3.93 -18.37 -2.94
C GLY A 395 3.17 -17.95 -1.68
N MET A 396 2.49 -16.81 -1.73
CA MET A 396 1.85 -16.20 -0.55
C MET A 396 0.33 -16.37 -0.52
N HIS A 397 -0.28 -16.60 -1.69
CA HIS A 397 -1.73 -16.65 -1.86
C HIS A 397 -2.16 -17.69 -2.89
N PHE A 398 -3.35 -18.25 -2.70
CA PHE A 398 -4.06 -19.04 -3.67
C PHE A 398 -4.73 -18.13 -4.70
N ARG A 399 -4.86 -18.57 -5.96
CA ARG A 399 -5.42 -17.77 -7.05
C ARG A 399 -6.81 -17.24 -6.73
N ASN A 400 -7.74 -18.10 -6.31
CA ASN A 400 -9.10 -17.69 -5.91
C ASN A 400 -9.09 -16.56 -4.87
N SER A 401 -8.17 -16.62 -3.92
CA SER A 401 -8.03 -15.59 -2.89
C SER A 401 -7.69 -14.22 -3.46
N VAL A 402 -6.86 -14.17 -4.51
CA VAL A 402 -6.47 -12.91 -5.16
C VAL A 402 -7.60 -12.39 -6.05
N GLU A 403 -8.28 -13.26 -6.79
CA GLU A 403 -9.44 -12.93 -7.63
C GLU A 403 -10.60 -12.37 -6.78
N VAL A 404 -10.89 -13.00 -5.65
CA VAL A 404 -11.90 -12.50 -4.71
C VAL A 404 -11.48 -11.16 -4.11
N GLY A 405 -10.20 -11.01 -3.77
CA GLY A 405 -9.66 -9.72 -3.32
C GLY A 405 -9.83 -8.63 -4.39
N ALA A 406 -9.58 -8.96 -5.66
CA ALA A 406 -9.79 -8.05 -6.78
C ALA A 406 -11.25 -7.57 -6.87
N THR A 407 -12.20 -8.48 -6.77
CA THR A 407 -13.63 -8.16 -6.77
C THR A 407 -14.02 -7.22 -5.63
N ILE A 408 -13.49 -7.44 -4.41
CA ILE A 408 -13.71 -6.51 -3.28
C ILE A 408 -13.16 -5.13 -3.62
N GLY A 409 -11.93 -5.04 -4.15
CA GLY A 409 -11.31 -3.78 -4.51
C GLY A 409 -12.14 -2.98 -5.52
N GLU A 410 -12.67 -3.64 -6.54
CA GLU A 410 -13.53 -3.02 -7.55
C GLU A 410 -14.85 -2.49 -6.97
N HIS A 411 -15.57 -3.31 -6.20
CA HIS A 411 -16.82 -2.90 -5.58
C HIS A 411 -16.65 -1.72 -4.62
N VAL A 412 -15.57 -1.74 -3.84
CA VAL A 412 -15.24 -0.63 -2.93
C VAL A 412 -14.90 0.63 -3.71
N ALA A 413 -14.12 0.54 -4.77
CA ALA A 413 -13.75 1.69 -5.60
C ALA A 413 -14.98 2.33 -6.26
N ASP A 414 -15.90 1.52 -6.79
CA ASP A 414 -17.19 2.00 -7.32
C ASP A 414 -17.99 2.77 -6.25
N TRP A 415 -18.03 2.23 -5.04
CA TRP A 415 -18.73 2.87 -3.92
C TRP A 415 -18.07 4.19 -3.51
N VAL A 416 -16.76 4.20 -3.37
CA VAL A 416 -15.97 5.38 -2.99
C VAL A 416 -16.13 6.51 -4.01
N ALA A 417 -16.13 6.21 -5.30
CA ALA A 417 -16.26 7.21 -6.35
C ALA A 417 -17.54 8.06 -6.24
N PHE A 418 -18.60 7.52 -5.62
CA PHE A 418 -19.81 8.27 -5.34
C PHE A 418 -19.61 9.45 -4.38
N GLY A 419 -18.63 9.41 -3.48
CA GLY A 419 -18.31 10.48 -2.55
C GLY A 419 -17.56 11.67 -3.19
N PHE A 420 -17.02 11.49 -4.40
CA PHE A 420 -16.16 12.48 -5.09
C PHE A 420 -16.80 13.07 -6.34
N ARG A 421 -18.10 13.32 -6.32
CA ARG A 421 -18.90 13.78 -7.48
C ARG A 421 -18.69 15.27 -7.74
N ALA A 422 -18.89 15.64 -9.01
CA ALA A 422 -19.05 17.04 -9.39
C ALA A 422 -20.35 17.61 -8.76
N ARG A 423 -20.33 18.88 -8.37
CA ARG A 423 -21.52 19.56 -7.86
C ARG A 423 -22.62 19.61 -8.91
N ARG A 424 -23.88 19.44 -8.50
CA ARG A 424 -25.05 19.55 -9.37
C ARG A 424 -25.09 20.94 -10.05
N GLY A 425 -25.16 20.97 -11.34
CA GLY A 425 -25.12 22.19 -12.18
C GLY A 425 -23.92 22.26 -13.13
N GLN A 426 -22.82 21.58 -12.84
CA GLN A 426 -21.68 21.51 -13.75
C GLN A 426 -21.76 20.31 -14.71
N ASN A 427 -22.41 19.22 -14.31
CA ASN A 427 -22.67 18.06 -15.19
C ASN A 427 -23.48 18.42 -16.44
N GLU A 428 -24.40 19.40 -16.37
CA GLU A 428 -25.18 19.85 -17.53
C GLU A 428 -24.32 20.65 -18.53
N GLU A 429 -23.29 21.33 -18.07
CA GLU A 429 -22.41 22.13 -18.93
C GLU A 429 -21.30 21.25 -19.57
N GLU A 430 -20.82 20.22 -18.89
CA GLU A 430 -19.90 19.23 -19.43
C GLU A 430 -20.57 18.31 -20.47
N ASP A 431 -21.82 17.92 -20.23
CA ASP A 431 -22.64 17.17 -21.20
C ASP A 431 -22.99 18.01 -22.43
N ARG A 432 -23.19 19.33 -22.29
CA ARG A 432 -23.39 20.26 -23.43
C ARG A 432 -22.11 20.46 -24.24
N ARG A 433 -20.91 20.34 -23.64
CA ARG A 433 -19.64 20.47 -24.36
C ARG A 433 -19.20 19.19 -25.06
N ARG A 434 -19.78 18.04 -24.67
CA ARG A 434 -19.53 16.73 -25.30
C ARG A 434 -20.52 16.35 -26.39
N ARG A 435 -21.59 17.16 -26.57
CA ARG A 435 -22.55 17.10 -27.69
C ARG A 435 -22.22 18.17 -28.74
#